data_27a93f297f29768f747eae3b1593bdb0
#
_entry.id   27a93f297f29768f747eae3b1593bdb0
#
_cell.length_a   1.000
_cell.length_b   1.000
_cell.length_c   1.000
_cell.angle_alpha   90.00
_cell.angle_beta   90.00
_cell.angle_gamma   90.00
#
_symmetry.space_group_name_H-M   'P 1'
#
loop_
_entity.id
_entity.type
_entity.pdbx_description
1 polymer ?
#
loop_
_entity_poly.entity_id
_entity_poly.type
_entity_poly.pdbx_seq_one_letter_code
_entity_poly.pdbx_strand_id
1 'polypeptide(L)'
;MPYTDVMDRYRGLRAVSTHHHSAALGCLARQAILEQAKHLGLAYGQTLVAESEEEMTLLFDLAIYTAKRGRSRAIDRYAKSVMLQPGSDEALTLDAMCQARFSLWRIERRHETAGVIVADLLRDRETWLLDQGLAHSANPGMTVASRLCWPAEFAMTRGVIVPVYVELIEDAFSDSTAWLSHADPQRLADDPRFAAAIYRNAIQTGIMENVVYREPAVAD
;
A
#
# COMPACT_ATOMS: atom_id res chain seq x y z
N MET A 1 -12.49 11.21 -19.98
CA MET A 1 -11.15 11.41 -20.58
C MET A 1 -10.83 10.26 -21.53
N PRO A 2 -10.14 10.49 -22.67
CA PRO A 2 -9.62 9.42 -23.51
C PRO A 2 -8.65 8.52 -22.75
N TYR A 3 -8.52 7.26 -23.17
CA TYR A 3 -7.62 6.29 -22.54
C TYR A 3 -6.17 6.78 -22.47
N THR A 4 -5.66 7.36 -23.56
CA THR A 4 -4.29 7.89 -23.63
C THR A 4 -4.03 8.95 -22.57
N ASP A 5 -4.93 9.93 -22.43
CA ASP A 5 -4.78 11.04 -21.47
C ASP A 5 -4.77 10.53 -20.03
N VAL A 6 -5.63 9.55 -19.71
CA VAL A 6 -5.69 8.92 -18.39
C VAL A 6 -4.39 8.19 -18.09
N MET A 7 -3.88 7.42 -19.06
CA MET A 7 -2.65 6.65 -18.87
C MET A 7 -1.41 7.54 -18.79
N ASP A 8 -1.35 8.62 -19.55
CA ASP A 8 -0.23 9.58 -19.46
C ASP A 8 -0.26 10.32 -18.13
N ARG A 9 -1.45 10.70 -17.66
CA ARG A 9 -1.63 11.28 -16.32
C ARG A 9 -1.18 10.31 -15.23
N TYR A 10 -1.61 9.04 -15.31
CA TYR A 10 -1.20 7.99 -14.37
C TYR A 10 0.32 7.81 -14.34
N ARG A 11 0.99 7.71 -15.51
CA ARG A 11 2.44 7.53 -15.59
C ARG A 11 3.19 8.71 -14.97
N GLY A 12 2.76 9.93 -15.24
CA GLY A 12 3.35 11.14 -14.65
C GLY A 12 3.24 11.13 -13.12
N LEU A 13 2.04 10.91 -12.58
CA LEU A 13 1.81 10.83 -11.14
C LEU A 13 2.54 9.65 -10.49
N ARG A 14 2.69 8.51 -11.21
CA ARG A 14 3.45 7.35 -10.72
C ARG A 14 4.93 7.68 -10.57
N ALA A 15 5.53 8.37 -11.55
CA ALA A 15 6.91 8.82 -11.48
C ALA A 15 7.16 9.78 -10.31
N VAL A 16 6.31 10.80 -10.16
CA VAL A 16 6.35 11.74 -9.02
C VAL A 16 6.23 10.99 -7.68
N SER A 17 5.31 10.06 -7.60
CA SER A 17 5.06 9.26 -6.42
C SER A 17 6.26 8.37 -6.04
N THR A 18 6.94 7.78 -7.03
CA THR A 18 8.17 7.01 -6.80
C THR A 18 9.28 7.89 -6.26
N HIS A 19 9.43 9.11 -6.78
CA HIS A 19 10.38 10.09 -6.26
C HIS A 19 10.11 10.42 -4.78
N HIS A 20 8.86 10.75 -4.42
CA HIS A 20 8.49 11.03 -3.04
C HIS A 20 8.69 9.83 -2.12
N HIS A 21 8.39 8.61 -2.59
CA HIS A 21 8.62 7.39 -1.83
C HIS A 21 10.10 7.20 -1.49
N SER A 22 10.98 7.32 -2.50
CA SER A 22 12.43 7.23 -2.31
C SER A 22 12.96 8.29 -1.35
N ALA A 23 12.46 9.53 -1.46
CA ALA A 23 12.84 10.61 -0.55
C ALA A 23 12.35 10.37 0.89
N ALA A 24 11.13 9.86 1.06
CA ALA A 24 10.60 9.50 2.38
C ALA A 24 11.38 8.35 3.03
N LEU A 25 11.87 7.38 2.25
CA LEU A 25 12.79 6.33 2.73
C LEU A 25 14.06 6.94 3.32
N GLY A 26 14.63 7.96 2.68
CA GLY A 26 15.79 8.69 3.19
C GLY A 26 15.55 9.40 4.53
N CYS A 27 14.30 9.63 4.91
CA CYS A 27 13.91 10.20 6.21
C CYS A 27 13.73 9.15 7.32
N LEU A 28 13.93 7.85 7.04
CA LEU A 28 13.74 6.78 8.00
C LEU A 28 14.99 6.62 8.90
N ALA A 29 14.76 6.66 10.20
CA ALA A 29 15.80 6.24 11.15
C ALA A 29 15.92 4.71 11.12
N ARG A 30 17.15 4.18 11.18
CA ARG A 30 17.43 2.74 11.26
C ARG A 30 16.59 2.04 12.34
N GLN A 31 16.40 2.69 13.48
CA GLN A 31 15.60 2.16 14.58
C GLN A 31 14.12 1.96 14.18
N ALA A 32 13.53 2.86 13.39
CA ALA A 32 12.17 2.73 12.94
C ALA A 32 11.99 1.55 11.97
N ILE A 33 12.94 1.36 11.05
CA ILE A 33 12.97 0.19 10.16
C ILE A 33 13.05 -1.11 10.97
N LEU A 34 13.97 -1.18 11.93
CA LEU A 34 14.16 -2.36 12.76
C LEU A 34 12.93 -2.69 13.63
N GLU A 35 12.22 -1.68 14.10
CA GLU A 35 10.97 -1.88 14.85
C GLU A 35 9.87 -2.50 13.96
N GLN A 36 9.71 -2.03 12.74
CA GLN A 36 8.76 -2.64 11.81
C GLN A 36 9.19 -4.04 11.37
N ALA A 37 10.49 -4.25 11.14
CA ALA A 37 11.04 -5.57 10.83
C ALA A 37 10.73 -6.59 11.93
N LYS A 38 10.82 -6.19 13.20
CA LYS A 38 10.41 -7.06 14.34
C LYS A 38 8.92 -7.39 14.31
N HIS A 39 8.07 -6.44 13.94
CA HIS A 39 6.63 -6.68 13.80
C HIS A 39 6.31 -7.67 12.69
N LEU A 40 7.10 -7.70 11.62
CA LEU A 40 6.97 -8.62 10.50
C LEU A 40 7.68 -9.97 10.70
N GLY A 41 8.49 -10.12 11.75
CA GLY A 41 9.36 -11.30 11.92
C GLY A 41 10.63 -11.28 11.07
N LEU A 42 10.94 -10.13 10.46
CA LEU A 42 12.12 -9.91 9.59
C LEU A 42 13.34 -9.38 10.33
N ALA A 43 13.43 -9.58 11.64
CA ALA A 43 14.59 -9.15 12.42
C ALA A 43 14.93 -10.13 13.54
N TYR A 44 16.22 -10.42 13.67
CA TYR A 44 16.80 -11.15 14.78
C TYR A 44 17.71 -10.22 15.58
N GLY A 45 17.34 -9.90 16.82
CA GLY A 45 18.05 -8.94 17.66
C GLY A 45 18.07 -7.53 17.04
N GLN A 46 19.24 -7.10 16.55
CA GLN A 46 19.45 -5.82 15.87
C GLN A 46 19.78 -6.00 14.37
N THR A 47 19.63 -7.22 13.85
CA THR A 47 19.93 -7.57 12.46
C THR A 47 18.64 -7.76 11.69
N LEU A 48 18.56 -7.13 10.52
CA LEU A 48 17.49 -7.34 9.53
C LEU A 48 17.80 -8.64 8.76
N VAL A 49 16.80 -9.49 8.59
CA VAL A 49 16.89 -10.79 7.92
C VAL A 49 15.79 -10.93 6.85
N ALA A 50 15.67 -9.95 5.97
CA ALA A 50 14.76 -10.02 4.83
C ALA A 50 15.44 -10.85 3.70
N GLU A 51 14.69 -11.77 3.10
CA GLU A 51 15.18 -12.72 2.09
C GLU A 51 14.73 -12.35 0.67
N SER A 52 13.72 -11.47 0.54
CA SER A 52 13.18 -11.05 -0.76
C SER A 52 12.95 -9.54 -0.88
N GLU A 53 12.80 -9.06 -2.12
CA GLU A 53 12.45 -7.66 -2.39
C GLU A 53 11.03 -7.33 -1.93
N GLU A 54 10.12 -8.30 -2.00
CA GLU A 54 8.74 -8.17 -1.54
C GLU A 54 8.69 -7.92 -0.04
N GLU A 55 9.44 -8.70 0.75
CA GLU A 55 9.56 -8.51 2.20
C GLU A 55 10.09 -7.12 2.54
N MET A 56 11.10 -6.65 1.81
CA MET A 56 11.63 -5.29 1.97
C MET A 56 10.59 -4.23 1.63
N THR A 57 9.79 -4.46 0.60
CA THR A 57 8.74 -3.50 0.19
C THR A 57 7.62 -3.43 1.22
N LEU A 58 7.19 -4.56 1.78
CA LEU A 58 6.22 -4.62 2.89
C LEU A 58 6.77 -3.89 4.14
N LEU A 59 8.03 -4.12 4.46
CA LEU A 59 8.71 -3.46 5.57
C LEU A 59 8.75 -1.93 5.39
N PHE A 60 9.11 -1.46 4.20
CA PHE A 60 9.21 -0.04 3.90
C PHE A 60 7.83 0.64 3.85
N ASP A 61 6.78 -0.03 3.38
CA ASP A 61 5.42 0.49 3.48
C ASP A 61 5.06 0.77 4.95
N LEU A 62 5.24 -0.20 5.84
CA LEU A 62 4.98 0.02 7.25
C LEU A 62 5.85 1.13 7.84
N ALA A 63 7.15 1.15 7.55
CA ALA A 63 8.08 2.12 8.12
C ALA A 63 7.77 3.56 7.69
N ILE A 64 7.27 3.76 6.45
CA ILE A 64 6.91 5.07 5.92
C ILE A 64 5.55 5.54 6.44
N TYR A 65 4.55 4.66 6.42
CA TYR A 65 3.15 5.03 6.62
C TYR A 65 2.61 4.76 8.02
N THR A 66 3.39 4.11 8.90
CA THR A 66 2.99 3.89 10.28
C THR A 66 3.93 4.59 11.26
N ALA A 67 3.43 4.89 12.45
CA ALA A 67 4.22 5.45 13.54
C ALA A 67 3.66 4.99 14.89
N LYS A 68 4.53 4.91 15.90
CA LYS A 68 4.09 4.74 17.29
C LYS A 68 3.18 5.91 17.70
N ARG A 69 2.24 5.62 18.60
CA ARG A 69 1.35 6.65 19.16
C ARG A 69 2.16 7.84 19.69
N GLY A 70 1.78 9.05 19.26
CA GLY A 70 2.45 10.29 19.62
C GLY A 70 3.69 10.64 18.78
N ARG A 71 4.00 9.86 17.76
CA ARG A 71 5.06 10.18 16.80
C ARG A 71 4.49 10.38 15.39
N SER A 72 5.14 11.23 14.59
CA SER A 72 4.79 11.46 13.19
C SER A 72 5.34 10.33 12.30
N ARG A 73 4.58 9.97 11.26
CA ARG A 73 5.02 9.00 10.22
C ARG A 73 6.19 9.60 9.42
N ALA A 74 6.97 8.75 8.77
CA ALA A 74 8.09 9.24 7.94
C ALA A 74 7.59 10.11 6.77
N ILE A 75 6.51 9.73 6.12
CA ILE A 75 5.89 10.52 5.06
C ILE A 75 5.49 11.92 5.53
N ASP A 76 4.94 12.06 6.74
CA ASP A 76 4.55 13.36 7.29
C ASP A 76 5.76 14.23 7.63
N ARG A 77 6.87 13.63 8.07
CA ARG A 77 8.11 14.37 8.32
C ARG A 77 8.73 14.85 7.02
N TYR A 78 8.77 13.97 6.02
CA TYR A 78 9.24 14.34 4.69
C TYR A 78 8.39 15.48 4.11
N ALA A 79 7.07 15.39 4.14
CA ALA A 79 6.17 16.42 3.64
C ALA A 79 6.41 17.79 4.29
N LYS A 80 6.77 17.81 5.58
CA LYS A 80 7.11 19.05 6.29
C LYS A 80 8.50 19.60 5.96
N SER A 81 9.38 18.79 5.38
CA SER A 81 10.77 19.18 5.06
C SER A 81 10.96 19.73 3.65
N VAL A 82 9.95 19.57 2.79
CA VAL A 82 10.01 20.02 1.40
C VAL A 82 9.09 21.21 1.17
N MET A 83 9.51 22.10 0.28
CA MET A 83 8.67 23.20 -0.22
C MET A 83 8.30 22.90 -1.66
N LEU A 84 7.03 22.66 -1.90
CA LEU A 84 6.49 22.36 -3.22
C LEU A 84 5.56 23.50 -3.67
N GLN A 85 5.48 23.72 -4.97
CA GLN A 85 4.53 24.68 -5.52
C GLN A 85 3.10 24.21 -5.29
N PRO A 86 2.23 24.99 -4.62
CA PRO A 86 0.85 24.62 -4.42
C PRO A 86 0.13 24.30 -5.76
N GLY A 87 -0.59 23.17 -5.80
CA GLY A 87 -1.31 22.73 -6.99
C GLY A 87 -0.45 22.03 -8.05
N SER A 88 0.87 21.93 -7.85
CA SER A 88 1.72 21.11 -8.72
C SER A 88 1.44 19.61 -8.51
N ASP A 89 1.81 18.78 -9.49
CA ASP A 89 1.68 17.32 -9.39
C ASP A 89 2.46 16.75 -8.20
N GLU A 90 3.61 17.31 -7.90
CA GLU A 90 4.42 16.95 -6.75
C GLU A 90 3.66 17.23 -5.44
N ALA A 91 3.07 18.42 -5.30
CA ALA A 91 2.32 18.78 -4.10
C ALA A 91 1.06 17.92 -3.94
N LEU A 92 0.28 17.76 -5.00
CA LEU A 92 -0.95 16.94 -4.99
C LEU A 92 -0.64 15.47 -4.68
N THR A 93 0.43 14.93 -5.29
CA THR A 93 0.82 13.54 -5.07
C THR A 93 1.32 13.33 -3.63
N LEU A 94 2.14 14.23 -3.10
CA LEU A 94 2.63 14.10 -1.73
C LEU A 94 1.50 14.21 -0.70
N ASP A 95 0.56 15.13 -0.91
CA ASP A 95 -0.64 15.25 -0.06
C ASP A 95 -1.48 13.97 -0.10
N ALA A 96 -1.73 13.43 -1.28
CA ALA A 96 -2.43 12.16 -1.45
C ALA A 96 -1.68 10.99 -0.76
N MET A 97 -0.35 10.96 -0.83
CA MET A 97 0.46 9.96 -0.11
C MET A 97 0.36 10.12 1.40
N CYS A 98 0.32 11.33 1.94
CA CYS A 98 0.09 11.57 3.37
C CYS A 98 -1.30 11.09 3.81
N GLN A 99 -2.29 11.11 2.92
CA GLN A 99 -3.66 10.65 3.15
C GLN A 99 -3.89 9.20 2.74
N ALA A 100 -2.85 8.49 2.30
CA ALA A 100 -2.95 7.11 1.82
C ALA A 100 -3.52 6.17 2.89
N ARG A 101 -4.39 5.25 2.46
CA ARG A 101 -5.14 4.34 3.34
C ARG A 101 -4.85 2.89 2.98
N PHE A 102 -4.57 2.09 3.98
CA PHE A 102 -4.51 0.64 3.86
C PHE A 102 -5.92 0.07 4.04
N SER A 103 -6.30 -0.89 3.18
CA SER A 103 -7.56 -1.61 3.31
C SER A 103 -7.54 -2.94 2.55
N LEU A 104 -8.67 -3.67 2.65
CA LEU A 104 -9.01 -4.82 1.83
C LEU A 104 -9.87 -4.34 0.67
N TRP A 105 -9.41 -4.60 -0.55
CA TRP A 105 -10.02 -4.12 -1.78
C TRP A 105 -10.51 -5.30 -2.60
N ARG A 106 -11.82 -5.45 -2.75
CA ARG A 106 -12.40 -6.45 -3.65
C ARG A 106 -12.54 -5.85 -5.04
N ILE A 107 -12.10 -6.58 -6.05
CA ILE A 107 -12.24 -6.19 -7.44
C ILE A 107 -13.67 -6.46 -7.87
N GLU A 108 -14.39 -5.41 -8.26
CA GLU A 108 -15.78 -5.49 -8.70
C GLU A 108 -15.86 -5.71 -10.22
N ARG A 109 -15.18 -4.87 -10.97
CA ARG A 109 -15.24 -4.87 -12.44
C ARG A 109 -14.09 -4.08 -13.06
N ARG A 110 -13.88 -4.27 -14.35
CA ARG A 110 -13.01 -3.37 -15.13
C ARG A 110 -13.66 -2.00 -15.25
N HIS A 111 -12.84 -0.94 -15.21
CA HIS A 111 -13.29 0.41 -15.50
C HIS A 111 -13.38 0.61 -17.02
N GLU A 112 -14.34 1.38 -17.49
CA GLU A 112 -14.62 1.62 -18.94
C GLU A 112 -13.41 2.19 -19.69
N THR A 113 -12.63 3.06 -19.05
CA THR A 113 -11.47 3.68 -19.66
C THR A 113 -10.20 2.86 -19.40
N ALA A 114 -9.81 2.68 -18.13
CA ALA A 114 -8.59 1.96 -17.74
C ALA A 114 -8.67 1.50 -16.28
N GLY A 115 -7.95 0.44 -15.91
CA GLY A 115 -7.88 -0.06 -14.55
C GLY A 115 -9.15 -0.81 -14.14
N VAL A 116 -9.46 -0.76 -12.84
CA VAL A 116 -10.55 -1.52 -12.22
C VAL A 116 -11.34 -0.66 -11.23
N ILE A 117 -12.59 -1.03 -10.98
CA ILE A 117 -13.36 -0.56 -9.85
C ILE A 117 -13.16 -1.56 -8.72
N VAL A 118 -12.79 -1.05 -7.57
CA VAL A 118 -12.61 -1.85 -6.34
C VAL A 118 -13.52 -1.35 -5.22
N ALA A 119 -14.02 -2.26 -4.40
CA ALA A 119 -14.77 -1.96 -3.18
C ALA A 119 -13.85 -2.05 -1.96
N ASP A 120 -13.85 -1.03 -1.12
CA ASP A 120 -13.24 -1.05 0.21
C ASP A 120 -14.13 -1.87 1.15
N LEU A 121 -13.73 -3.08 1.50
CA LEU A 121 -14.51 -3.99 2.34
C LEU A 121 -14.65 -3.53 3.79
N LEU A 122 -13.80 -2.61 4.23
CA LEU A 122 -13.83 -2.09 5.60
C LEU A 122 -14.62 -0.77 5.73
N ARG A 123 -14.84 -0.05 4.60
CA ARG A 123 -15.52 1.26 4.60
C ARG A 123 -16.72 1.35 3.68
N ASP A 124 -17.05 0.26 2.99
CA ASP A 124 -18.20 0.15 2.07
C ASP A 124 -18.24 1.28 1.02
N ARG A 125 -17.12 1.43 0.28
CA ARG A 125 -16.96 2.45 -0.77
C ARG A 125 -16.31 1.86 -1.99
N GLU A 126 -16.84 2.17 -3.17
CA GLU A 126 -16.16 1.90 -4.43
C GLU A 126 -15.19 3.03 -4.79
N THR A 127 -14.11 2.66 -5.46
CA THR A 127 -13.14 3.60 -6.03
C THR A 127 -12.58 3.08 -7.36
N TRP A 128 -12.26 4.01 -8.24
CA TRP A 128 -11.54 3.72 -9.47
C TRP A 128 -10.05 3.59 -9.16
N LEU A 129 -9.49 2.41 -9.40
CA LEU A 129 -8.08 2.11 -9.17
C LEU A 129 -7.34 1.94 -10.50
N LEU A 130 -6.31 2.73 -10.70
CA LEU A 130 -5.32 2.54 -11.77
C LEU A 130 -4.08 1.86 -11.21
N ASP A 131 -3.86 0.65 -11.70
CA ASP A 131 -2.63 -0.12 -11.53
C ASP A 131 -2.46 -1.03 -12.73
N GLN A 132 -1.34 -0.91 -13.44
CA GLN A 132 -1.12 -1.63 -14.68
C GLN A 132 -1.00 -3.14 -14.47
N GLY A 133 -0.32 -3.57 -13.42
CA GLY A 133 -0.18 -4.98 -13.08
C GLY A 133 -1.54 -5.62 -12.76
N LEU A 134 -2.29 -4.97 -11.87
CA LEU A 134 -3.60 -5.44 -11.45
C LEU A 134 -4.60 -5.44 -12.61
N ALA A 135 -4.59 -4.43 -13.48
CA ALA A 135 -5.50 -4.35 -14.62
C ALA A 135 -5.39 -5.55 -15.58
N HIS A 136 -4.24 -6.20 -15.65
CA HIS A 136 -4.03 -7.38 -16.51
C HIS A 136 -4.35 -8.71 -15.82
N SER A 137 -4.10 -8.82 -14.51
CA SER A 137 -4.19 -10.08 -13.75
C SER A 137 -5.46 -10.20 -12.90
N ALA A 138 -6.14 -9.09 -12.60
CA ALA A 138 -7.28 -9.08 -11.70
C ALA A 138 -8.56 -9.61 -12.34
N ASN A 139 -9.24 -10.48 -11.60
CA ASN A 139 -10.58 -10.96 -11.92
C ASN A 139 -11.60 -10.42 -10.91
N PRO A 140 -12.86 -10.16 -11.33
CA PRO A 140 -13.92 -9.81 -10.41
C PRO A 140 -14.05 -10.84 -9.27
N GLY A 141 -14.26 -10.35 -8.07
CA GLY A 141 -14.32 -11.15 -6.85
C GLY A 141 -12.98 -11.37 -6.14
N MET A 142 -11.84 -11.17 -6.81
CA MET A 142 -10.54 -11.19 -6.13
C MET A 142 -10.46 -10.10 -5.07
N THR A 143 -9.88 -10.44 -3.93
CA THR A 143 -9.60 -9.49 -2.86
C THR A 143 -8.09 -9.32 -2.71
N VAL A 144 -7.67 -8.08 -2.53
CA VAL A 144 -6.28 -7.73 -2.27
C VAL A 144 -6.17 -6.78 -1.08
N ALA A 145 -5.10 -6.89 -0.32
CA ALA A 145 -4.74 -5.89 0.68
C ALA A 145 -3.67 -4.97 0.09
N SER A 146 -3.90 -3.67 0.15
CA SER A 146 -2.95 -2.68 -0.34
C SER A 146 -3.22 -1.31 0.25
N ARG A 147 -2.23 -0.44 0.15
CA ARG A 147 -2.38 0.97 0.46
C ARG A 147 -2.68 1.75 -0.82
N LEU A 148 -3.77 2.52 -0.82
CA LEU A 148 -4.15 3.38 -1.93
C LEU A 148 -4.02 4.85 -1.55
N CYS A 149 -3.69 5.68 -2.55
CA CYS A 149 -3.73 7.14 -2.48
C CYS A 149 -4.46 7.72 -3.71
N TRP A 150 -4.98 8.93 -3.59
CA TRP A 150 -5.84 9.59 -4.59
C TRP A 150 -5.24 10.93 -5.04
N PRO A 151 -4.18 10.93 -5.90
CA PRO A 151 -3.59 12.17 -6.41
C PRO A 151 -4.41 12.84 -7.52
N ALA A 152 -5.40 12.14 -8.06
CA ALA A 152 -6.32 12.59 -9.09
C ALA A 152 -7.72 12.00 -8.84
N GLU A 153 -8.57 11.92 -9.88
CA GLU A 153 -9.88 11.30 -9.85
C GLU A 153 -9.84 9.77 -9.65
N PHE A 154 -8.67 9.17 -9.81
CA PHE A 154 -8.43 7.74 -9.60
C PHE A 154 -7.48 7.50 -8.43
N ALA A 155 -7.59 6.33 -7.84
CA ALA A 155 -6.64 5.83 -6.87
C ALA A 155 -5.43 5.18 -7.55
N MET A 156 -4.31 5.17 -6.84
CA MET A 156 -3.09 4.47 -7.21
C MET A 156 -2.61 3.62 -6.04
N THR A 157 -2.03 2.45 -6.32
CA THR A 157 -1.40 1.61 -5.31
C THR A 157 -0.13 2.26 -4.76
N ARG A 158 0.11 2.06 -3.46
CA ARG A 158 1.34 2.37 -2.77
C ARG A 158 1.91 1.10 -2.16
N GLY A 159 3.14 0.79 -2.48
CA GLY A 159 3.77 -0.44 -1.99
C GLY A 159 3.28 -1.70 -2.69
N VAL A 160 3.20 -2.79 -1.96
CA VAL A 160 2.86 -4.12 -2.44
C VAL A 160 1.34 -4.32 -2.48
N ILE A 161 0.90 -5.11 -3.44
CA ILE A 161 -0.45 -5.68 -3.48
C ILE A 161 -0.35 -7.10 -2.95
N VAL A 162 -0.98 -7.37 -1.81
CA VAL A 162 -1.03 -8.72 -1.21
C VAL A 162 -2.34 -9.39 -1.62
N PRO A 163 -2.32 -10.51 -2.33
CA PRO A 163 -3.52 -11.32 -2.54
C PRO A 163 -4.09 -11.77 -1.19
N VAL A 164 -5.41 -11.67 -1.05
CA VAL A 164 -6.06 -12.02 0.22
C VAL A 164 -7.08 -13.12 -0.03
N TYR A 165 -6.87 -14.25 0.64
CA TYR A 165 -7.83 -15.35 0.72
C TYR A 165 -8.45 -15.36 2.12
N VAL A 166 -9.56 -16.08 2.26
CA VAL A 166 -10.30 -16.18 3.54
C VAL A 166 -9.38 -16.68 4.65
N GLU A 167 -8.57 -17.69 4.36
CA GLU A 167 -7.63 -18.30 5.30
C GLU A 167 -6.59 -17.30 5.80
N LEU A 168 -6.06 -16.44 4.93
CA LEU A 168 -5.09 -15.41 5.32
C LEU A 168 -5.70 -14.39 6.28
N ILE A 169 -6.98 -14.04 6.07
CA ILE A 169 -7.71 -13.16 6.99
C ILE A 169 -7.92 -13.87 8.32
N GLU A 170 -8.40 -15.10 8.32
CA GLU A 170 -8.66 -15.92 9.52
C GLU A 170 -7.38 -16.07 10.36
N ASP A 171 -6.24 -16.38 9.73
CA ASP A 171 -4.96 -16.51 10.40
C ASP A 171 -4.47 -15.18 10.96
N ALA A 172 -4.55 -14.08 10.18
CA ALA A 172 -4.20 -12.75 10.65
C ALA A 172 -5.05 -12.30 11.84
N PHE A 173 -6.31 -12.74 11.91
CA PHE A 173 -7.20 -12.48 13.03
C PHE A 173 -6.97 -13.43 14.21
N SER A 174 -6.57 -14.68 13.98
CA SER A 174 -6.30 -15.69 15.03
C SER A 174 -5.02 -15.37 15.81
N ASP A 175 -3.96 -14.97 15.11
CA ASP A 175 -2.70 -14.53 15.72
C ASP A 175 -2.78 -13.16 16.38
N SER A 176 -3.79 -12.40 16.01
CA SER A 176 -4.00 -11.06 16.53
C SER A 176 -4.91 -11.14 17.74
N THR A 177 -4.40 -10.71 18.88
CA THR A 177 -5.12 -10.54 20.13
C THR A 177 -6.59 -10.13 19.94
N ALA A 178 -7.44 -10.50 20.87
CA ALA A 178 -8.90 -10.32 20.90
C ALA A 178 -9.47 -8.92 20.52
N TRP A 179 -8.61 -7.93 20.29
CA TRP A 179 -9.03 -6.59 19.85
C TRP A 179 -9.48 -6.53 18.37
N LEU A 180 -8.96 -7.39 17.49
CA LEU A 180 -9.38 -7.44 16.07
C LEU A 180 -10.80 -8.01 15.90
N SER A 181 -11.16 -9.02 16.67
CA SER A 181 -12.44 -9.70 16.56
C SER A 181 -13.65 -8.87 17.04
N HIS A 182 -13.41 -7.74 17.73
CA HIS A 182 -14.45 -6.86 18.27
C HIS A 182 -14.36 -5.42 17.73
N ALA A 183 -13.41 -5.14 16.83
CA ALA A 183 -13.25 -3.80 16.29
C ALA A 183 -14.31 -3.50 15.23
N ASP A 184 -14.83 -2.29 15.26
CA ASP A 184 -15.58 -1.71 14.15
C ASP A 184 -14.67 -1.75 12.89
N PRO A 185 -15.16 -2.27 11.74
CA PRO A 185 -14.36 -2.37 10.51
C PRO A 185 -13.65 -1.07 10.11
N GLN A 186 -14.32 0.08 10.27
CA GLN A 186 -13.71 1.38 9.96
C GLN A 186 -12.54 1.71 10.88
N ARG A 187 -12.66 1.42 12.18
CA ARG A 187 -11.58 1.60 13.15
C ARG A 187 -10.43 0.64 12.93
N LEU A 188 -10.75 -0.60 12.50
CA LEU A 188 -9.76 -1.59 12.13
C LEU A 188 -8.90 -1.10 10.98
N ALA A 189 -9.53 -0.56 9.93
CA ALA A 189 -8.85 -0.04 8.76
C ALA A 189 -7.88 1.13 9.05
N ASP A 190 -8.14 1.88 10.13
CA ASP A 190 -7.28 3.01 10.55
C ASP A 190 -6.19 2.58 11.56
N ASP A 191 -6.22 1.33 12.06
CA ASP A 191 -5.22 0.82 13.00
C ASP A 191 -3.97 0.32 12.24
N PRO A 192 -2.78 0.90 12.48
CA PRO A 192 -1.56 0.47 11.81
C PRO A 192 -1.17 -0.99 12.06
N ARG A 193 -1.67 -1.60 13.15
CA ARG A 193 -1.43 -3.01 13.47
C ARG A 193 -2.13 -3.94 12.49
N PHE A 194 -3.23 -3.50 11.87
CA PHE A 194 -3.94 -4.28 10.88
C PHE A 194 -3.08 -4.56 9.64
N ALA A 195 -2.46 -3.52 9.07
CA ALA A 195 -1.53 -3.70 7.96
C ALA A 195 -0.35 -4.61 8.34
N ALA A 196 0.19 -4.44 9.55
CA ALA A 196 1.29 -5.28 10.04
C ALA A 196 0.88 -6.75 10.20
N ALA A 197 -0.35 -7.03 10.67
CA ALA A 197 -0.86 -8.41 10.80
C ALA A 197 -1.03 -9.08 9.41
N ILE A 198 -1.64 -8.39 8.45
CA ILE A 198 -1.80 -8.90 7.07
C ILE A 198 -0.43 -9.17 6.44
N TYR A 199 0.52 -8.23 6.56
CA TYR A 199 1.85 -8.38 5.96
C TYR A 199 2.65 -9.51 6.61
N ARG A 200 2.62 -9.62 7.96
CA ARG A 200 3.27 -10.74 8.65
C ARG A 200 2.73 -12.08 8.17
N ASN A 201 1.43 -12.21 8.09
CA ASN A 201 0.81 -13.46 7.66
C ASN A 201 1.15 -13.77 6.19
N ALA A 202 1.15 -12.76 5.31
CA ALA A 202 1.56 -12.92 3.92
C ALA A 202 3.02 -13.42 3.78
N ILE A 203 3.94 -12.96 4.64
CA ILE A 203 5.31 -13.46 4.70
C ILE A 203 5.35 -14.90 5.20
N GLN A 204 4.66 -15.21 6.29
CA GLN A 204 4.66 -16.55 6.90
C GLN A 204 4.06 -17.64 6.01
N THR A 205 3.06 -17.27 5.21
CA THR A 205 2.39 -18.22 4.28
C THR A 205 3.10 -18.33 2.93
N GLY A 206 4.10 -17.48 2.64
CA GLY A 206 4.78 -17.46 1.34
C GLY A 206 3.86 -17.05 0.18
N ILE A 207 2.70 -16.43 0.45
CA ILE A 207 1.72 -16.11 -0.59
C ILE A 207 2.28 -15.15 -1.64
N MET A 208 3.28 -14.36 -1.27
CA MET A 208 3.93 -13.40 -2.15
C MET A 208 4.79 -14.08 -3.24
N GLU A 209 5.25 -15.29 -3.05
CA GLU A 209 6.00 -16.05 -4.05
C GLU A 209 5.18 -16.33 -5.31
N ASN A 210 3.86 -16.28 -5.19
CA ASN A 210 2.91 -16.48 -6.30
C ASN A 210 2.54 -15.17 -7.02
N VAL A 211 3.04 -14.02 -6.57
CA VAL A 211 2.77 -12.71 -7.17
C VAL A 211 3.84 -12.39 -8.19
N VAL A 212 3.50 -12.50 -9.47
CA VAL A 212 4.41 -12.14 -10.55
C VAL A 212 4.19 -10.68 -10.94
N TYR A 213 5.13 -9.81 -10.59
CA TYR A 213 5.18 -8.45 -11.10
C TYR A 213 5.72 -8.47 -12.55
N ARG A 214 4.82 -8.33 -13.52
CA ARG A 214 5.24 -8.12 -14.90
C ARG A 214 5.44 -6.62 -15.12
N GLU A 215 6.66 -6.20 -15.37
CA GLU A 215 6.85 -4.89 -15.97
C GLU A 215 6.11 -4.85 -17.31
N PRO A 216 5.34 -3.79 -17.59
CA PRO A 216 4.74 -3.64 -18.92
C PRO A 216 5.87 -3.58 -19.93
N ALA A 217 5.80 -4.43 -20.96
CA ALA A 217 6.72 -4.35 -22.10
C ALA A 217 6.72 -2.90 -22.60
N VAL A 218 7.90 -2.29 -22.62
CA VAL A 218 8.07 -0.99 -23.27
C VAL A 218 7.73 -1.22 -24.73
N ALA A 219 6.60 -0.70 -25.17
CA ALA A 219 6.26 -0.72 -26.59
C ALA A 219 7.25 0.23 -27.27
N ASP A 220 8.10 -0.33 -28.15
CA ASP A 220 8.96 0.42 -29.07
C ASP A 220 8.13 1.30 -30.02
#